data_3509371c764475b6ce9c6496d9a01fe6
#
_entry.id   3509371c764475b6ce9c6496d9a01fe6
#
_cell.length_a   1.000
_cell.length_b   1.000
_cell.length_c   1.000
_cell.angle_alpha   90.00
_cell.angle_beta   90.00
_cell.angle_gamma   90.00
#
_symmetry.space_group_name_H-M   'P 1'
#
loop_
_entity.id
_entity.type
_entity.pdbx_description
1 polymer ?
#
loop_
_entity_poly.entity_id
_entity_poly.type
_entity_poly.pdbx_seq_one_letter_code
_entity_poly.pdbx_strand_id
1 'polypeptide(L)'
;MTDEGGPIRVLVVDDHPIVREGIKAMLESDPDFEVVGESDRGAAVVDLVTGSHPDIVLLDARLPDIGGPEVCRQLTERCPDVKVIILTVYTDDELVEASLRAGAKGYVVKDVETLTLKESIRLVLRGQSVLSPQVAGRIAHPAREAEVKETITTSLNKRQLAILRLVAEGYSNREVASKVNLSENTIKTHLQTIFAKLGVRNRVEAAMVAAKNNLI
;
A
#
# COMPACT_ATOMS: atom_id res chain seq x y z
N MET A 1 7.03 8.51 35.92
CA MET A 1 5.94 9.45 36.12
C MET A 1 4.82 8.93 35.21
N THR A 2 3.84 8.29 35.82
CA THR A 2 2.64 7.76 35.15
C THR A 2 1.80 8.97 34.77
N ASP A 3 1.62 9.15 33.48
CA ASP A 3 0.71 10.13 32.90
C ASP A 3 -0.72 9.77 33.36
N GLU A 4 -1.46 10.70 33.95
CA GLU A 4 -2.83 10.49 34.46
C GLU A 4 -3.87 10.44 33.34
N GLY A 5 -3.55 9.83 32.23
CA GLY A 5 -4.47 9.54 31.13
C GLY A 5 -5.10 8.17 31.34
N GLY A 6 -6.43 8.06 31.16
CA GLY A 6 -7.15 6.77 31.11
C GLY A 6 -6.61 5.86 30.02
N PRO A 7 -7.19 4.65 29.86
CA PRO A 7 -6.76 3.73 28.79
C PRO A 7 -6.94 4.35 27.41
N ILE A 8 -6.06 3.97 26.48
CA ILE A 8 -6.13 4.36 25.06
C ILE A 8 -7.41 3.76 24.47
N ARG A 9 -8.28 4.60 23.97
CA ARG A 9 -9.60 4.24 23.44
C ARG A 9 -9.49 3.90 21.95
N VAL A 10 -9.76 2.64 21.61
CA VAL A 10 -9.57 2.11 20.25
C VAL A 10 -10.90 1.71 19.64
N LEU A 11 -11.18 2.17 18.41
CA LEU A 11 -12.26 1.66 17.56
C LEU A 11 -11.65 0.70 16.53
N VAL A 12 -12.23 -0.50 16.39
CA VAL A 12 -11.77 -1.53 15.45
C VAL A 12 -12.75 -1.66 14.29
N VAL A 13 -12.27 -1.49 13.07
CA VAL A 13 -13.09 -1.56 11.85
C VAL A 13 -12.48 -2.55 10.87
N ASP A 14 -13.15 -3.69 10.68
CA ASP A 14 -12.71 -4.79 9.81
C ASP A 14 -13.92 -5.65 9.44
N ASP A 15 -14.05 -6.07 8.20
CA ASP A 15 -15.18 -6.92 7.76
C ASP A 15 -15.04 -8.40 8.16
N HIS A 16 -13.84 -8.82 8.60
CA HIS A 16 -13.57 -10.18 9.03
C HIS A 16 -13.77 -10.35 10.55
N PRO A 17 -14.80 -11.09 11.01
CA PRO A 17 -15.08 -11.23 12.46
C PRO A 17 -13.91 -11.80 13.26
N ILE A 18 -13.21 -12.81 12.72
CA ILE A 18 -12.07 -13.44 13.40
C ILE A 18 -10.92 -12.44 13.62
N VAL A 19 -10.69 -11.54 12.67
CA VAL A 19 -9.66 -10.50 12.79
C VAL A 19 -10.05 -9.48 13.86
N ARG A 20 -11.30 -9.01 13.85
CA ARG A 20 -11.81 -8.09 14.90
C ARG A 20 -11.66 -8.67 16.29
N GLU A 21 -12.15 -9.92 16.50
CA GLU A 21 -12.03 -10.63 17.78
C GLU A 21 -10.57 -10.79 18.22
N GLY A 22 -9.67 -11.14 17.27
CA GLY A 22 -8.25 -11.28 17.55
C GLY A 22 -7.60 -9.96 17.97
N ILE A 23 -7.89 -8.86 17.28
CA ILE A 23 -7.38 -7.52 17.62
C ILE A 23 -7.92 -7.09 18.99
N LYS A 24 -9.23 -7.28 19.24
CA LYS A 24 -9.87 -6.96 20.51
C LYS A 24 -9.24 -7.72 21.68
N ALA A 25 -9.18 -9.05 21.59
CA ALA A 25 -8.56 -9.88 22.62
C ALA A 25 -7.09 -9.47 22.90
N MET A 26 -6.36 -9.15 21.83
CA MET A 26 -4.99 -8.69 21.92
C MET A 26 -4.86 -7.34 22.64
N LEU A 27 -5.71 -6.36 22.32
CA LEU A 27 -5.68 -5.04 22.96
C LEU A 27 -6.13 -5.14 24.42
N GLU A 28 -7.24 -5.80 24.70
CA GLU A 28 -7.80 -5.96 26.04
C GLU A 28 -6.92 -6.80 26.99
N SER A 29 -5.93 -7.54 26.47
CA SER A 29 -4.91 -8.19 27.30
C SER A 29 -3.93 -7.21 27.97
N ASP A 30 -4.01 -5.93 27.65
CA ASP A 30 -3.16 -4.86 28.16
C ASP A 30 -4.06 -3.76 28.75
N PRO A 31 -3.99 -3.46 30.06
CA PRO A 31 -4.87 -2.49 30.71
C PRO A 31 -4.71 -1.06 30.20
N ASP A 32 -3.65 -0.78 29.44
CA ASP A 32 -3.48 0.52 28.79
C ASP A 32 -4.44 0.75 27.61
N PHE A 33 -5.19 -0.27 27.18
CA PHE A 33 -6.08 -0.18 26.02
C PHE A 33 -7.53 -0.53 26.38
N GLU A 34 -8.47 0.18 25.78
CA GLU A 34 -9.91 -0.07 25.84
C GLU A 34 -10.47 -0.09 24.40
N VAL A 35 -11.12 -1.19 23.99
CA VAL A 35 -11.86 -1.22 22.72
C VAL A 35 -13.25 -0.64 22.97
N VAL A 36 -13.48 0.60 22.49
CA VAL A 36 -14.71 1.37 22.72
C VAL A 36 -15.79 1.13 21.67
N GLY A 37 -15.49 0.34 20.63
CA GLY A 37 -16.45 -0.04 19.63
C GLY A 37 -15.82 -0.85 18.51
N GLU A 38 -16.68 -1.44 17.69
CA GLU A 38 -16.29 -2.19 16.50
C GLU A 38 -17.30 -2.00 15.36
N SER A 39 -16.84 -2.17 14.12
CA SER A 39 -17.70 -2.16 12.93
C SER A 39 -17.16 -3.12 11.86
N ASP A 40 -18.06 -3.69 11.07
CA ASP A 40 -17.76 -4.45 9.86
C ASP A 40 -17.97 -3.61 8.58
N ARG A 41 -18.35 -2.34 8.71
CA ARG A 41 -18.68 -1.43 7.61
C ARG A 41 -18.11 -0.04 7.81
N GLY A 42 -17.68 0.57 6.70
CA GLY A 42 -17.14 1.91 6.68
C GLY A 42 -18.20 3.01 6.93
N ALA A 43 -19.42 2.83 6.45
CA ALA A 43 -20.49 3.83 6.54
C ALA A 43 -20.85 4.21 7.98
N ALA A 44 -20.71 3.30 8.95
CA ALA A 44 -21.05 3.54 10.34
C ALA A 44 -19.92 4.23 11.15
N VAL A 45 -18.71 4.30 10.60
CA VAL A 45 -17.51 4.65 11.39
C VAL A 45 -17.54 6.07 11.91
N VAL A 46 -18.00 7.05 11.11
CA VAL A 46 -18.05 8.45 11.53
C VAL A 46 -19.01 8.64 12.73
N ASP A 47 -20.16 7.98 12.69
CA ASP A 47 -21.16 8.04 13.77
C ASP A 47 -20.64 7.35 15.03
N LEU A 48 -19.97 6.20 14.87
CA LEU A 48 -19.34 5.50 15.99
C LEU A 48 -18.22 6.33 16.64
N VAL A 49 -17.38 6.97 15.85
CA VAL A 49 -16.34 7.88 16.36
C VAL A 49 -16.95 9.03 17.14
N THR A 50 -18.03 9.63 16.60
CA THR A 50 -18.71 10.73 17.28
C THR A 50 -19.39 10.30 18.60
N GLY A 51 -19.90 9.07 18.67
CA GLY A 51 -20.57 8.56 19.85
C GLY A 51 -19.62 7.99 20.92
N SER A 52 -18.52 7.34 20.51
CA SER A 52 -17.60 6.65 21.43
C SER A 52 -16.32 7.42 21.73
N HIS A 53 -16.02 8.50 21.00
CA HIS A 53 -14.81 9.33 21.18
C HIS A 53 -13.53 8.51 21.33
N PRO A 54 -13.13 7.70 20.35
CA PRO A 54 -11.87 6.96 20.38
C PRO A 54 -10.69 7.91 20.16
N ASP A 55 -9.53 7.56 20.72
CA ASP A 55 -8.26 8.24 20.42
C ASP A 55 -7.73 7.81 19.05
N ILE A 56 -8.01 6.55 18.67
CA ILE A 56 -7.50 5.96 17.45
C ILE A 56 -8.50 4.96 16.83
N VAL A 57 -8.52 4.94 15.50
CA VAL A 57 -9.26 3.97 14.70
C VAL A 57 -8.28 3.04 13.99
N LEU A 58 -8.43 1.74 14.23
CA LEU A 58 -7.80 0.69 13.43
C LEU A 58 -8.76 0.33 12.31
N LEU A 59 -8.39 0.62 11.08
CA LEU A 59 -9.28 0.61 9.93
C LEU A 59 -8.77 -0.33 8.83
N ASP A 60 -9.56 -1.32 8.44
CA ASP A 60 -9.21 -2.09 7.25
C ASP A 60 -9.23 -1.20 6.00
N ALA A 61 -8.26 -1.43 5.15
CA ALA A 61 -8.16 -0.77 3.85
C ALA A 61 -9.31 -1.14 2.89
N ARG A 62 -9.87 -2.36 3.04
CA ARG A 62 -10.96 -2.87 2.20
C ARG A 62 -12.15 -3.26 3.04
N LEU A 63 -13.22 -2.53 2.91
CA LEU A 63 -14.52 -2.80 3.53
C LEU A 63 -15.57 -3.01 2.43
N PRO A 64 -16.67 -3.73 2.72
CA PRO A 64 -17.63 -4.14 1.70
C PRO A 64 -18.47 -3.00 1.10
N ASP A 65 -18.56 -1.86 1.79
CA ASP A 65 -19.39 -0.71 1.42
C ASP A 65 -18.58 0.50 0.97
N ILE A 66 -17.66 0.98 1.83
CA ILE A 66 -16.83 2.16 1.57
C ILE A 66 -15.37 1.78 1.85
N GLY A 67 -14.47 2.03 0.90
CA GLY A 67 -13.06 1.72 1.08
C GLY A 67 -12.41 2.50 2.22
N GLY A 68 -11.45 1.86 2.91
CA GLY A 68 -10.75 2.44 4.05
C GLY A 68 -10.14 3.82 3.80
N PRO A 69 -9.51 4.10 2.66
CA PRO A 69 -9.02 5.45 2.36
C PRO A 69 -10.10 6.52 2.37
N GLU A 70 -11.30 6.21 1.86
CA GLU A 70 -12.42 7.16 1.86
C GLU A 70 -12.96 7.38 3.28
N VAL A 71 -13.10 6.31 4.09
CA VAL A 71 -13.46 6.44 5.52
C VAL A 71 -12.41 7.28 6.26
N CYS A 72 -11.12 7.03 6.01
CA CYS A 72 -10.03 7.81 6.60
C CYS A 72 -10.12 9.30 6.25
N ARG A 73 -10.43 9.63 4.99
CA ARG A 73 -10.65 11.02 4.55
C ARG A 73 -11.81 11.67 5.31
N GLN A 74 -12.95 11.00 5.43
CA GLN A 74 -14.11 11.50 6.17
C GLN A 74 -13.78 11.73 7.65
N LEU A 75 -13.04 10.84 8.28
CA LEU A 75 -12.58 11.01 9.66
C LEU A 75 -11.62 12.21 9.80
N THR A 76 -10.67 12.36 8.90
CA THR A 76 -9.73 13.48 8.91
C THR A 76 -10.44 14.82 8.78
N GLU A 77 -11.50 14.89 7.98
CA GLU A 77 -12.29 16.11 7.76
C GLU A 77 -13.24 16.43 8.91
N ARG A 78 -13.89 15.41 9.50
CA ARG A 78 -14.97 15.59 10.48
C ARG A 78 -14.55 15.40 11.92
N CYS A 79 -13.50 14.61 12.16
CA CYS A 79 -13.00 14.21 13.47
C CYS A 79 -11.45 14.33 13.51
N PRO A 80 -10.88 15.54 13.35
CA PRO A 80 -9.43 15.74 13.13
C PRO A 80 -8.55 15.32 14.34
N ASP A 81 -9.13 15.22 15.52
CA ASP A 81 -8.43 14.79 16.74
C ASP A 81 -8.16 13.28 16.75
N VAL A 82 -9.00 12.50 16.06
CA VAL A 82 -8.90 11.05 15.99
C VAL A 82 -7.79 10.64 15.03
N LYS A 83 -6.93 9.72 15.46
CA LYS A 83 -5.87 9.18 14.61
C LYS A 83 -6.36 7.92 13.90
N VAL A 84 -5.86 7.69 12.68
CA VAL A 84 -6.22 6.51 11.89
C VAL A 84 -4.96 5.72 11.56
N ILE A 85 -4.98 4.41 11.88
CA ILE A 85 -4.04 3.43 11.37
C ILE A 85 -4.80 2.51 10.42
N ILE A 86 -4.32 2.41 9.19
CA ILE A 86 -4.80 1.41 8.24
C ILE A 86 -4.18 0.06 8.59
N LEU A 87 -5.03 -0.96 8.78
CA LEU A 87 -4.64 -2.35 8.93
C LEU A 87 -5.08 -3.13 7.71
N THR A 88 -4.19 -3.87 7.07
CA THR A 88 -4.52 -4.58 5.84
C THR A 88 -3.60 -5.76 5.56
N VAL A 89 -4.08 -6.74 4.82
CA VAL A 89 -3.25 -7.78 4.20
C VAL A 89 -2.71 -7.34 2.84
N TYR A 90 -3.17 -6.20 2.31
CA TYR A 90 -2.83 -5.69 1.00
C TYR A 90 -1.73 -4.63 1.08
N THR A 91 -0.81 -4.71 0.16
CA THR A 91 0.35 -3.79 0.08
C THR A 91 0.47 -3.16 -1.31
N ASP A 92 -0.63 -3.07 -2.06
CA ASP A 92 -0.61 -2.41 -3.37
C ASP A 92 -0.37 -0.89 -3.22
N ASP A 93 0.46 -0.36 -4.11
CA ASP A 93 1.01 0.99 -3.98
C ASP A 93 -0.08 2.06 -4.05
N GLU A 94 -1.11 1.86 -4.88
CA GLU A 94 -2.24 2.79 -5.02
C GLU A 94 -3.04 2.91 -3.72
N LEU A 95 -3.29 1.79 -3.04
CA LEU A 95 -4.04 1.75 -1.78
C LEU A 95 -3.25 2.40 -0.65
N VAL A 96 -1.95 2.16 -0.59
CA VAL A 96 -1.04 2.80 0.36
C VAL A 96 -1.05 4.32 0.16
N GLU A 97 -0.83 4.78 -1.07
CA GLU A 97 -0.77 6.20 -1.40
C GLU A 97 -2.12 6.90 -1.12
N ALA A 98 -3.23 6.29 -1.51
CA ALA A 98 -4.58 6.81 -1.25
C ALA A 98 -4.84 6.95 0.27
N SER A 99 -4.41 5.96 1.07
CA SER A 99 -4.57 5.98 2.53
C SER A 99 -3.77 7.11 3.18
N LEU A 100 -2.54 7.31 2.77
CA LEU A 100 -1.68 8.38 3.30
C LEU A 100 -2.18 9.77 2.89
N ARG A 101 -2.60 9.94 1.64
CA ARG A 101 -3.23 11.19 1.16
C ARG A 101 -4.54 11.49 1.90
N ALA A 102 -5.27 10.47 2.31
CA ALA A 102 -6.48 10.60 3.13
C ALA A 102 -6.21 11.03 4.57
N GLY A 103 -4.95 11.06 5.00
CA GLY A 103 -4.53 11.53 6.32
C GLY A 103 -4.22 10.44 7.33
N ALA A 104 -4.15 9.16 6.92
CA ALA A 104 -3.74 8.06 7.80
C ALA A 104 -2.38 8.35 8.45
N LYS A 105 -2.28 8.10 9.75
CA LYS A 105 -1.04 8.26 10.53
C LYS A 105 -0.22 6.98 10.62
N GLY A 106 -0.83 5.85 10.25
CA GLY A 106 -0.14 4.57 10.19
C GLY A 106 -0.68 3.69 9.07
N TYR A 107 0.20 2.85 8.52
CA TYR A 107 -0.16 1.80 7.59
C TYR A 107 0.60 0.52 7.97
N VAL A 108 -0.14 -0.48 8.46
CA VAL A 108 0.40 -1.69 9.06
C VAL A 108 -0.19 -2.92 8.38
N VAL A 109 0.66 -3.87 8.03
CA VAL A 109 0.23 -5.15 7.44
C VAL A 109 -0.24 -6.10 8.55
N LYS A 110 -1.37 -6.80 8.35
CA LYS A 110 -2.03 -7.65 9.37
C LYS A 110 -1.23 -8.91 9.79
N ASP A 111 -0.08 -9.17 9.19
CA ASP A 111 0.83 -10.26 9.58
C ASP A 111 1.82 -9.88 10.69
N VAL A 112 1.69 -8.67 11.22
CA VAL A 112 2.60 -8.12 12.24
C VAL A 112 2.30 -8.72 13.61
N GLU A 113 3.37 -9.04 14.35
CA GLU A 113 3.29 -9.52 15.72
C GLU A 113 2.52 -8.54 16.64
N THR A 114 1.77 -9.09 17.57
CA THR A 114 0.91 -8.39 18.55
C THR A 114 1.59 -7.20 19.25
N LEU A 115 2.86 -7.35 19.62
CA LEU A 115 3.65 -6.30 20.26
C LEU A 115 3.85 -5.08 19.35
N THR A 116 4.05 -5.31 18.05
CA THR A 116 4.28 -4.26 17.08
C THR A 116 3.04 -3.39 16.85
N LEU A 117 1.82 -3.95 16.91
CA LEU A 117 0.59 -3.14 16.75
C LEU A 117 0.36 -2.22 17.94
N LYS A 118 0.49 -2.72 19.20
CA LYS A 118 0.37 -1.89 20.39
C LYS A 118 1.39 -0.75 20.42
N GLU A 119 2.62 -1.04 20.04
CA GLU A 119 3.67 -0.03 19.92
C GLU A 119 3.36 0.99 18.82
N SER A 120 2.87 0.53 17.68
CA SER A 120 2.43 1.41 16.57
C SER A 120 1.33 2.38 16.99
N ILE A 121 0.36 1.92 17.78
CA ILE A 121 -0.70 2.78 18.36
C ILE A 121 -0.07 3.86 19.25
N ARG A 122 0.79 3.46 20.19
CA ARG A 122 1.46 4.42 21.10
C ARG A 122 2.30 5.45 20.33
N LEU A 123 3.01 5.04 19.29
CA LEU A 123 3.82 5.94 18.46
C LEU A 123 2.93 6.95 17.70
N VAL A 124 1.83 6.50 17.13
CA VAL A 124 0.89 7.38 16.40
C VAL A 124 0.25 8.40 17.33
N LEU A 125 -0.11 8.01 18.55
CA LEU A 125 -0.67 8.94 19.55
C LEU A 125 0.35 9.96 20.04
N ARG A 126 1.65 9.64 19.99
CA ARG A 126 2.74 10.61 20.23
C ARG A 126 3.02 11.53 19.04
N GLY A 127 2.22 11.46 17.99
CA GLY A 127 2.36 12.30 16.79
C GLY A 127 3.34 11.77 15.75
N GLN A 128 3.83 10.54 15.88
CA GLN A 128 4.70 9.91 14.89
C GLN A 128 3.86 9.23 13.80
N SER A 129 4.43 9.06 12.62
CA SER A 129 3.83 8.23 11.56
C SER A 129 4.48 6.85 11.57
N VAL A 130 3.66 5.81 11.42
CA VAL A 130 4.12 4.41 11.44
C VAL A 130 3.82 3.75 10.09
N LEU A 131 4.86 3.19 9.50
CA LEU A 131 4.75 2.40 8.28
C LEU A 131 5.44 1.06 8.51
N SER A 132 4.76 -0.04 8.20
CA SER A 132 5.43 -1.34 8.23
C SER A 132 6.62 -1.35 7.25
N PRO A 133 7.70 -2.07 7.53
CA PRO A 133 8.89 -2.11 6.66
C PRO A 133 8.58 -2.43 5.21
N GLN A 134 7.60 -3.33 4.98
CA GLN A 134 7.12 -3.71 3.66
C GLN A 134 6.53 -2.52 2.89
N VAL A 135 5.85 -1.62 3.60
CA VAL A 135 5.22 -0.41 3.05
C VAL A 135 6.22 0.73 2.94
N ALA A 136 7.07 0.93 3.94
CA ALA A 136 8.10 1.98 3.93
C ALA A 136 9.05 1.84 2.74
N GLY A 137 9.45 0.58 2.42
CA GLY A 137 10.26 0.29 1.24
C GLY A 137 9.59 0.68 -0.08
N ARG A 138 8.26 0.71 -0.15
CA ARG A 138 7.48 1.06 -1.36
C ARG A 138 7.25 2.56 -1.49
N ILE A 139 6.99 3.25 -0.40
CA ILE A 139 6.79 4.72 -0.39
C ILE A 139 8.10 5.46 -0.66
N ALA A 140 9.23 4.89 -0.26
CA ALA A 140 10.54 5.42 -0.64
C ALA A 140 10.82 5.31 -2.17
N HIS A 141 9.93 4.63 -2.90
CA HIS A 141 10.06 4.38 -4.33
C HIS A 141 9.44 5.40 -5.31
N PRO A 142 8.57 6.38 -4.98
CA PRO A 142 8.13 7.35 -5.99
C PRO A 142 9.29 8.16 -6.56
N ALA A 143 10.27 8.54 -5.71
CA ALA A 143 11.51 9.15 -6.19
C ALA A 143 12.35 8.15 -7.01
N ARG A 144 12.35 6.88 -6.61
CA ARG A 144 13.06 5.80 -7.29
C ARG A 144 12.34 5.31 -8.55
N GLU A 145 10.99 5.38 -8.61
CA GLU A 145 10.24 5.10 -9.84
C GLU A 145 10.44 6.19 -10.90
N ALA A 146 10.50 7.44 -10.51
CA ALA A 146 10.89 8.53 -11.42
C ALA A 146 12.35 8.36 -11.88
N GLU A 147 13.27 8.04 -10.97
CA GLU A 147 14.66 7.70 -11.30
C GLU A 147 14.77 6.42 -12.13
N VAL A 148 14.01 5.36 -11.81
CA VAL A 148 14.00 4.10 -12.57
C VAL A 148 13.38 4.30 -13.94
N LYS A 149 12.29 5.07 -14.06
CA LYS A 149 11.71 5.41 -15.37
C LYS A 149 12.68 6.24 -16.21
N GLU A 150 13.35 7.21 -15.61
CA GLU A 150 14.39 8.02 -16.26
C GLU A 150 15.60 7.15 -16.60
N THR A 151 16.02 6.26 -15.70
CA THR A 151 17.11 5.30 -15.92
C THR A 151 16.76 4.30 -17.02
N ILE A 152 15.53 3.77 -17.08
CA ILE A 152 15.07 2.87 -18.14
C ILE A 152 15.02 3.61 -19.47
N THR A 153 14.45 4.82 -19.52
CA THR A 153 14.34 5.63 -20.74
C THR A 153 15.71 6.09 -21.24
N THR A 154 16.65 6.34 -20.35
CA THR A 154 18.04 6.71 -20.71
C THR A 154 18.92 5.49 -21.00
N SER A 155 18.68 4.34 -20.38
CA SER A 155 19.44 3.12 -20.62
C SER A 155 19.04 2.39 -21.90
N LEU A 156 17.77 2.47 -22.30
CA LEU A 156 17.26 1.87 -23.53
C LEU A 156 17.26 2.91 -24.65
N ASN A 157 17.83 2.57 -25.80
CA ASN A 157 17.71 3.41 -26.97
C ASN A 157 16.28 3.35 -27.54
N LYS A 158 15.91 4.33 -28.40
CA LYS A 158 14.56 4.45 -28.98
C LYS A 158 14.07 3.15 -29.62
N ARG A 159 14.97 2.40 -30.24
CA ARG A 159 14.65 1.13 -30.91
C ARG A 159 14.39 0.01 -29.89
N GLN A 160 15.18 -0.08 -28.84
CA GLN A 160 14.98 -1.03 -27.75
C GLN A 160 13.67 -0.77 -27.00
N LEU A 161 13.33 0.50 -26.80
CA LEU A 161 12.06 0.90 -26.18
C LEU A 161 10.86 0.49 -27.07
N ALA A 162 10.94 0.72 -28.38
CA ALA A 162 9.89 0.29 -29.30
C ALA A 162 9.70 -1.24 -29.31
N ILE A 163 10.80 -2.00 -29.26
CA ILE A 163 10.76 -3.47 -29.16
C ILE A 163 10.11 -3.89 -27.84
N LEU A 164 10.49 -3.27 -26.70
CA LEU A 164 9.94 -3.58 -25.38
C LEU A 164 8.43 -3.34 -25.32
N ARG A 165 7.93 -2.25 -25.92
CA ARG A 165 6.49 -1.95 -26.03
C ARG A 165 5.74 -3.07 -26.76
N LEU A 166 6.19 -3.45 -27.93
CA LEU A 166 5.56 -4.52 -28.71
C LEU A 166 5.59 -5.87 -27.97
N VAL A 167 6.66 -6.14 -27.24
CA VAL A 167 6.77 -7.34 -26.39
C VAL A 167 5.75 -7.31 -25.26
N ALA A 168 5.53 -6.17 -24.63
CA ALA A 168 4.56 -6.00 -23.56
C ALA A 168 3.11 -6.05 -24.06
N GLU A 169 2.87 -5.63 -25.30
CA GLU A 169 1.59 -5.81 -26.01
C GLU A 169 1.32 -7.27 -26.43
N GLY A 170 2.27 -8.20 -26.20
CA GLY A 170 2.10 -9.63 -26.42
C GLY A 170 2.58 -10.15 -27.76
N TYR A 171 3.14 -9.31 -28.65
CA TYR A 171 3.61 -9.74 -29.97
C TYR A 171 4.78 -10.74 -29.89
N SER A 172 4.75 -11.82 -30.66
CA SER A 172 5.85 -12.77 -30.80
C SER A 172 7.10 -12.11 -31.42
N ASN A 173 8.27 -12.73 -31.28
CA ASN A 173 9.51 -12.20 -31.87
C ASN A 173 9.42 -12.01 -33.40
N ARG A 174 8.69 -12.88 -34.08
CA ARG A 174 8.43 -12.81 -35.51
C ARG A 174 7.58 -11.59 -35.86
N GLU A 175 6.53 -11.33 -35.12
CA GLU A 175 5.64 -10.19 -35.35
C GLU A 175 6.35 -8.86 -34.98
N VAL A 176 7.11 -8.84 -33.88
CA VAL A 176 7.96 -7.69 -33.52
C VAL A 176 8.96 -7.41 -34.65
N ALA A 177 9.64 -8.44 -35.16
CA ALA A 177 10.60 -8.32 -36.27
C ALA A 177 9.97 -7.69 -37.50
N SER A 178 8.76 -8.14 -37.86
CA SER A 178 8.00 -7.57 -38.99
C SER A 178 7.66 -6.09 -38.78
N LYS A 179 7.20 -5.73 -37.56
CA LYS A 179 6.78 -4.34 -37.21
C LYS A 179 7.94 -3.36 -37.18
N VAL A 180 9.15 -3.80 -36.83
CA VAL A 180 10.34 -2.92 -36.74
C VAL A 180 11.33 -3.10 -37.88
N ASN A 181 10.97 -3.88 -38.91
CA ASN A 181 11.80 -4.17 -40.12
C ASN A 181 13.18 -4.76 -39.74
N LEU A 182 13.18 -5.82 -38.93
CA LEU A 182 14.37 -6.55 -38.52
C LEU A 182 14.19 -8.06 -38.74
N SER A 183 15.29 -8.82 -38.63
CA SER A 183 15.21 -10.28 -38.56
C SER A 183 14.79 -10.72 -37.14
N GLU A 184 14.14 -11.89 -37.05
CA GLU A 184 13.77 -12.49 -35.75
C GLU A 184 15.00 -12.72 -34.86
N ASN A 185 16.14 -13.07 -35.47
CA ASN A 185 17.39 -13.27 -34.74
C ASN A 185 17.93 -11.97 -34.14
N THR A 186 17.76 -10.85 -34.87
CA THR A 186 18.12 -9.51 -34.39
C THR A 186 17.23 -9.11 -33.20
N ILE A 187 15.93 -9.46 -33.22
CA ILE A 187 15.02 -9.23 -32.09
C ILE A 187 15.46 -10.01 -30.85
N LYS A 188 15.85 -11.29 -31.01
CA LYS A 188 16.38 -12.09 -29.88
C LYS A 188 17.60 -11.42 -29.22
N THR A 189 18.52 -10.91 -30.03
CA THR A 189 19.70 -10.19 -29.53
C THR A 189 19.32 -8.89 -28.80
N HIS A 190 18.38 -8.12 -29.34
CA HIS A 190 17.88 -6.92 -28.68
C HIS A 190 17.21 -7.25 -27.36
N LEU A 191 16.40 -8.31 -27.30
CA LEU A 191 15.73 -8.73 -26.07
C LEU A 191 16.72 -9.16 -24.99
N GLN A 192 17.78 -9.90 -25.35
CA GLN A 192 18.85 -10.23 -24.39
C GLN A 192 19.50 -8.96 -23.82
N THR A 193 19.78 -7.98 -24.65
CA THR A 193 20.33 -6.70 -24.21
C THR A 193 19.35 -5.92 -23.33
N ILE A 194 18.06 -5.90 -23.70
CA ILE A 194 17.00 -5.25 -22.91
C ILE A 194 16.88 -5.92 -21.56
N PHE A 195 16.83 -7.26 -21.51
CA PHE A 195 16.72 -8.01 -20.24
C PHE A 195 17.92 -7.73 -19.32
N ALA A 196 19.13 -7.73 -19.88
CA ALA A 196 20.34 -7.39 -19.10
C ALA A 196 20.29 -5.96 -18.54
N LYS A 197 19.84 -4.98 -19.34
CA LYS A 197 19.72 -3.58 -18.94
C LYS A 197 18.63 -3.34 -17.89
N LEU A 198 17.52 -4.08 -17.97
CA LEU A 198 16.39 -4.01 -17.02
C LEU A 198 16.61 -4.89 -15.80
N GLY A 199 17.64 -5.73 -15.76
CA GLY A 199 17.88 -6.67 -14.66
C GLY A 199 16.82 -7.77 -14.56
N VAL A 200 16.14 -8.12 -15.67
CA VAL A 200 15.08 -9.12 -15.72
C VAL A 200 15.57 -10.41 -16.40
N ARG A 201 14.92 -11.53 -16.08
CA ARG A 201 15.35 -12.86 -16.52
C ARG A 201 14.58 -13.39 -17.73
N ASN A 202 13.39 -12.87 -17.96
CA ASN A 202 12.50 -13.39 -19.00
C ASN A 202 11.56 -12.30 -19.57
N ARG A 203 10.84 -12.68 -20.61
CA ARG A 203 9.92 -11.82 -21.34
C ARG A 203 8.76 -11.30 -20.48
N VAL A 204 8.26 -12.14 -19.56
CA VAL A 204 7.12 -11.79 -18.70
C VAL A 204 7.55 -10.71 -17.71
N GLU A 205 8.70 -10.87 -17.09
CA GLU A 205 9.27 -9.86 -16.21
C GLU A 205 9.52 -8.52 -16.93
N ALA A 206 10.03 -8.59 -18.18
CA ALA A 206 10.24 -7.40 -19.00
C ALA A 206 8.92 -6.66 -19.32
N ALA A 207 7.85 -7.40 -19.64
CA ALA A 207 6.52 -6.85 -19.88
C ALA A 207 5.95 -6.21 -18.61
N MET A 208 6.10 -6.85 -17.46
CA MET A 208 5.67 -6.31 -16.17
C MET A 208 6.42 -5.00 -15.81
N VAL A 209 7.73 -4.94 -16.05
CA VAL A 209 8.52 -3.71 -15.85
C VAL A 209 8.05 -2.60 -16.79
N ALA A 210 7.73 -2.91 -18.04
CA ALA A 210 7.22 -1.93 -19.01
C ALA A 210 5.85 -1.38 -18.59
N ALA A 211 4.93 -2.25 -18.17
CA ALA A 211 3.60 -1.86 -17.68
C ALA A 211 3.69 -1.01 -16.40
N LYS A 212 4.46 -1.47 -15.41
CA LYS A 212 4.63 -0.79 -14.12
C LYS A 212 5.20 0.62 -14.27
N ASN A 213 6.07 0.86 -15.27
CA ASN A 213 6.70 2.16 -15.50
C ASN A 213 5.98 3.02 -16.55
N ASN A 214 4.74 2.68 -16.92
CA ASN A 214 3.93 3.39 -17.93
C ASN A 214 4.72 3.62 -19.24
N LEU A 215 5.41 2.59 -19.71
CA LEU A 215 6.15 2.61 -20.98
C LEU A 215 5.28 2.14 -22.15
N ILE A 216 4.10 1.61 -21.83
CA ILE A 216 3.05 1.14 -22.76
C ILE A 216 1.76 1.86 -22.45
#